data_05f947a5eedb9e6480411177e9ee86a3
#
_entry.id   05f947a5eedb9e6480411177e9ee86a3
#
_cell.length_a   1.000
_cell.length_b   1.000
_cell.length_c   1.000
_cell.angle_alpha   90.00
_cell.angle_beta   90.00
_cell.angle_gamma   90.00
#
_symmetry.space_group_name_H-M   'P 1'
#
loop_
_entity.id
_entity.type
_entity.pdbx_description
1 polymer ?
#
loop_
_entity_poly.entity_id
_entity_poly.type
_entity_poly.pdbx_seq_one_letter_code
_entity_poly.pdbx_strand_id
1 'polypeptide(L)'
;MLLMYFFLPTGHLNAPLALRVLSEELFRREAEVVLNSAGYTSGFYFTPRVADGSLVLVKGAKSPQSSSTFQALTGAVSLFVEIRGIGLGPECFARRSECGFLVARQTLVTAAQHRASIKRKIEQARKRTLKATEPIYVTFTSDTVRHVVSFIDYKANELFKTELPTLDAMQVTPQLVRTRPKAYLLDALCTEAVCKLRALGCTH
;
A
#
# COMPACT_ATOMS: atom_id res chain seq x y z
N MET A 1 25.07 -4.30 0.05
CA MET A 1 23.86 -4.62 0.84
C MET A 1 22.65 -4.40 -0.06
N LEU A 2 21.98 -5.45 -0.51
CA LEU A 2 20.86 -5.34 -1.45
C LEU A 2 19.59 -4.91 -0.71
N LEU A 3 18.85 -3.95 -1.28
CA LEU A 3 17.47 -3.68 -0.89
C LEU A 3 16.66 -4.98 -1.01
N MET A 4 16.15 -5.49 0.10
CA MET A 4 15.53 -6.82 0.17
C MET A 4 14.01 -6.76 0.31
N TYR A 5 13.46 -5.61 0.70
CA TYR A 5 12.05 -5.43 1.03
C TYR A 5 11.50 -4.17 0.44
N PHE A 6 10.28 -4.31 -0.06
CA PHE A 6 9.57 -3.20 -0.65
C PHE A 6 8.19 -3.12 -0.04
N PHE A 7 7.85 -1.94 0.45
CA PHE A 7 6.53 -1.62 0.95
C PHE A 7 5.73 -0.90 -0.13
N LEU A 8 4.54 -1.38 -0.43
CA LEU A 8 3.63 -0.78 -1.39
C LEU A 8 2.45 -0.14 -0.64
N PRO A 9 2.53 1.14 -0.29
CA PRO A 9 1.42 1.86 0.32
C PRO A 9 0.29 2.09 -0.68
N THR A 10 -0.92 2.28 -0.17
CA THR A 10 -2.04 2.70 -1.01
C THR A 10 -2.27 4.20 -0.95
N GLY A 11 -2.30 4.84 -2.11
CA GLY A 11 -2.60 6.27 -2.27
C GLY A 11 -4.04 6.56 -2.67
N HIS A 12 -4.92 5.56 -2.70
CA HIS A 12 -6.31 5.75 -3.15
C HIS A 12 -7.09 6.69 -2.24
N LEU A 13 -7.59 7.82 -2.78
CA LEU A 13 -8.20 8.90 -2.01
C LEU A 13 -9.46 8.49 -1.25
N ASN A 14 -10.23 7.52 -1.74
CA ASN A 14 -11.42 7.02 -1.05
C ASN A 14 -11.09 6.07 0.11
N ALA A 15 -9.84 5.60 0.23
CA ALA A 15 -9.44 4.81 1.39
C ALA A 15 -9.29 5.73 2.63
N PRO A 16 -9.85 5.35 3.80
CA PRO A 16 -9.83 6.22 4.97
C PRO A 16 -8.41 6.64 5.36
N LEU A 17 -8.14 7.94 5.40
CA LEU A 17 -6.81 8.50 5.70
C LEU A 17 -6.23 7.94 6.99
N ALA A 18 -7.04 7.82 8.06
CA ALA A 18 -6.58 7.30 9.34
C ALA A 18 -6.03 5.87 9.26
N LEU A 19 -6.55 5.03 8.34
CA LEU A 19 -6.08 3.67 8.14
C LEU A 19 -4.84 3.62 7.26
N ARG A 20 -4.73 4.51 6.27
CA ARG A 20 -3.51 4.69 5.48
C ARG A 20 -2.35 5.16 6.34
N VAL A 21 -2.61 6.13 7.23
CA VAL A 21 -1.60 6.61 8.20
C VAL A 21 -1.18 5.50 9.17
N LEU A 22 -2.10 4.68 9.66
CA LEU A 22 -1.73 3.51 10.49
C LEU A 22 -0.82 2.53 9.74
N SER A 23 -1.12 2.24 8.48
CA SER A 23 -0.27 1.39 7.66
C SER A 23 1.15 1.93 7.53
N GLU A 24 1.28 3.22 7.21
CA GLU A 24 2.57 3.86 6.95
C GLU A 24 3.35 4.19 8.23
N GLU A 25 2.71 4.85 9.18
CA GLU A 25 3.40 5.43 10.31
C GLU A 25 3.56 4.46 11.49
N LEU A 26 2.82 3.36 11.48
CA LEU A 26 2.94 2.34 12.51
C LEU A 26 3.50 1.03 11.91
N PHE A 27 2.72 0.33 11.11
CA PHE A 27 3.09 -1.02 10.67
C PHE A 27 4.34 -1.06 9.80
N ARG A 28 4.46 -0.17 8.82
CA ARG A 28 5.64 -0.09 7.96
C ARG A 28 6.89 0.28 8.77
N ARG A 29 6.80 1.29 9.63
CA ARG A 29 7.95 1.72 10.45
C ARG A 29 8.44 0.63 11.38
N GLU A 30 7.53 -0.06 12.07
CA GLU A 30 7.88 -1.16 12.95
C GLU A 30 8.52 -2.33 12.18
N ALA A 31 8.00 -2.63 10.98
CA ALA A 31 8.61 -3.62 10.10
C ALA A 31 10.01 -3.21 9.65
N GLU A 32 10.22 -1.94 9.30
CA GLU A 32 11.55 -1.40 8.94
C GLU A 32 12.53 -1.50 10.09
N VAL A 33 12.12 -1.16 11.31
CA VAL A 33 12.97 -1.24 12.49
C VAL A 33 13.47 -2.67 12.72
N VAL A 34 12.59 -3.66 12.67
CA VAL A 34 12.99 -5.06 12.90
C VAL A 34 13.88 -5.59 11.77
N LEU A 35 13.62 -5.21 10.52
CA LEU A 35 14.45 -5.60 9.39
C LEU A 35 15.84 -4.97 9.49
N ASN A 36 15.92 -3.68 9.77
CA ASN A 36 17.21 -2.97 9.91
C ASN A 36 18.04 -3.55 11.07
N SER A 37 17.40 -3.89 12.19
CA SER A 37 18.06 -4.52 13.34
C SER A 37 18.63 -5.90 12.99
N ALA A 38 18.03 -6.61 12.05
CA ALA A 38 18.52 -7.89 11.53
C ALA A 38 19.51 -7.74 10.36
N GLY A 39 19.94 -6.51 10.03
CA GLY A 39 20.89 -6.23 8.97
C GLY A 39 20.28 -6.23 7.56
N TYR A 40 18.97 -6.16 7.45
CA TYR A 40 18.26 -6.08 6.16
C TYR A 40 17.88 -4.65 5.83
N THR A 41 17.89 -4.31 4.54
CA THR A 41 17.45 -3.00 4.06
C THR A 41 16.06 -3.08 3.45
N SER A 42 15.26 -2.07 3.69
CA SER A 42 13.92 -1.93 3.16
C SER A 42 13.74 -0.59 2.45
N GLY A 43 12.68 -0.49 1.66
CA GLY A 43 12.34 0.73 0.95
C GLY A 43 10.94 0.66 0.34
N PHE A 44 10.59 1.68 -0.43
CA PHE A 44 9.36 1.66 -1.19
C PHE A 44 9.49 0.80 -2.44
N TYR A 45 8.40 0.15 -2.80
CA TYR A 45 8.28 -0.55 -4.07
C TYR A 45 8.13 0.45 -5.21
N PHE A 46 9.02 0.32 -6.19
CA PHE A 46 8.99 1.11 -7.40
C PHE A 46 8.83 0.21 -8.62
N THR A 47 7.92 0.56 -9.50
CA THR A 47 7.82 -0.04 -10.82
C THR A 47 8.45 0.89 -11.84
N PRO A 48 9.51 0.45 -12.56
CA PRO A 48 10.10 1.28 -13.63
C PRO A 48 9.16 1.35 -14.83
N ARG A 49 9.08 2.53 -15.44
CA ARG A 49 8.39 2.77 -16.70
C ARG A 49 9.26 3.65 -17.59
N VAL A 50 9.13 3.47 -18.90
CA VAL A 50 9.68 4.40 -19.87
C VAL A 50 8.52 5.31 -20.33
N ALA A 51 8.67 6.61 -20.12
CA ALA A 51 7.75 7.62 -20.58
C ALA A 51 8.55 8.68 -21.34
N ASP A 52 8.16 8.97 -22.55
CA ASP A 52 8.81 9.96 -23.45
C ASP A 52 10.34 9.74 -23.55
N GLY A 53 10.74 8.47 -23.66
CA GLY A 53 12.16 8.07 -23.75
C GLY A 53 12.96 8.18 -22.46
N SER A 54 12.32 8.58 -21.35
CA SER A 54 12.96 8.74 -20.04
C SER A 54 12.48 7.69 -19.05
N LEU A 55 13.37 7.25 -18.15
CA LEU A 55 13.01 6.37 -17.06
C LEU A 55 12.25 7.15 -15.97
N VAL A 56 11.02 6.69 -15.70
CA VAL A 56 10.16 7.21 -14.64
C VAL A 56 9.81 6.05 -13.70
N LEU A 57 9.85 6.28 -12.41
CA LEU A 57 9.43 5.32 -11.42
C LEU A 57 7.96 5.54 -11.04
N VAL A 58 7.26 4.46 -10.71
CA VAL A 58 5.91 4.51 -10.12
C VAL A 58 6.00 3.95 -8.71
N LYS A 59 5.71 4.77 -7.71
CA LYS A 59 5.72 4.40 -6.30
C LYS A 59 4.30 4.25 -5.78
N GLY A 60 4.05 3.15 -5.07
CA GLY A 60 2.77 2.91 -4.41
C GLY A 60 1.68 2.35 -5.34
N ALA A 61 0.51 2.11 -4.77
CA ALA A 61 -0.66 1.61 -5.48
C ALA A 61 -1.86 2.54 -5.31
N LYS A 62 -2.61 2.72 -6.39
CA LYS A 62 -3.86 3.49 -6.40
C LYS A 62 -5.02 2.76 -7.11
N SER A 63 -4.73 1.65 -7.76
CA SER A 63 -5.76 0.84 -8.41
C SER A 63 -6.54 0.00 -7.41
N PRO A 64 -7.89 -0.01 -7.45
CA PRO A 64 -8.70 -0.93 -6.65
C PRO A 64 -8.41 -2.42 -6.91
N GLN A 65 -7.77 -2.75 -8.02
CA GLN A 65 -7.34 -4.12 -8.36
C GLN A 65 -6.13 -4.57 -7.54
N SER A 66 -5.36 -3.63 -6.95
CA SER A 66 -4.30 -3.98 -6.00
C SER A 66 -4.89 -4.48 -4.69
N SER A 67 -4.39 -5.60 -4.18
CA SER A 67 -4.87 -6.22 -2.93
C SER A 67 -4.82 -5.25 -1.75
N SER A 68 -3.74 -4.48 -1.60
CA SER A 68 -3.61 -3.50 -0.53
C SER A 68 -4.62 -2.36 -0.65
N THR A 69 -4.85 -1.86 -1.87
CA THR A 69 -5.84 -0.81 -2.11
C THR A 69 -7.26 -1.32 -1.87
N PHE A 70 -7.59 -2.51 -2.37
CA PHE A 70 -8.90 -3.13 -2.13
C PHE A 70 -9.19 -3.29 -0.64
N GLN A 71 -8.25 -3.84 0.12
CA GLN A 71 -8.39 -4.01 1.57
C GLN A 71 -8.56 -2.66 2.29
N ALA A 72 -7.80 -1.64 1.90
CA ALA A 72 -7.96 -0.31 2.48
C ALA A 72 -9.33 0.32 2.19
N LEU A 73 -9.88 0.11 0.98
CA LEU A 73 -11.22 0.56 0.59
C LEU A 73 -12.32 -0.15 1.38
N THR A 74 -12.12 -1.40 1.78
CA THR A 74 -13.06 -2.13 2.65
C THR A 74 -12.91 -1.79 4.14
N GLY A 75 -12.04 -0.83 4.47
CA GLY A 75 -11.87 -0.34 5.84
C GLY A 75 -10.92 -1.18 6.69
N ALA A 76 -10.00 -1.90 6.08
CA ALA A 76 -8.90 -2.57 6.76
C ALA A 76 -7.63 -1.71 6.76
N VAL A 77 -6.77 -1.92 7.75
CA VAL A 77 -5.37 -1.48 7.68
C VAL A 77 -4.63 -2.49 6.83
N SER A 78 -4.06 -2.07 5.73
CA SER A 78 -3.38 -2.96 4.79
C SER A 78 -1.98 -2.48 4.47
N LEU A 79 -1.04 -3.39 4.47
CA LEU A 79 0.34 -3.17 4.05
C LEU A 79 0.74 -4.32 3.11
N PHE A 80 1.11 -3.98 1.89
CA PHE A 80 1.68 -4.95 0.97
C PHE A 80 3.19 -4.96 1.15
N VAL A 81 3.74 -6.14 1.30
CA VAL A 81 5.19 -6.35 1.46
C VAL A 81 5.67 -7.27 0.35
N GLU A 82 6.64 -6.82 -0.40
CA GLU A 82 7.31 -7.63 -1.41
C GLU A 82 8.73 -7.95 -0.97
N ILE A 83 9.09 -9.22 -1.08
CA ILE A 83 10.42 -9.72 -0.75
C ILE A 83 11.12 -10.05 -2.07
N ARG A 84 12.28 -9.46 -2.28
CA ARG A 84 13.05 -9.71 -3.49
C ARG A 84 13.37 -11.20 -3.64
N GLY A 85 12.88 -11.80 -4.72
CA GLY A 85 13.09 -13.21 -5.04
C GLY A 85 13.83 -13.47 -6.36
N ILE A 86 13.69 -12.55 -7.33
CA ILE A 86 14.21 -12.71 -8.67
C ILE A 86 15.75 -12.59 -8.68
N GLY A 87 16.42 -13.54 -9.30
CA GLY A 87 17.88 -13.53 -9.48
C GLY A 87 18.69 -13.83 -8.22
N LEU A 88 18.05 -14.28 -7.14
CA LEU A 88 18.75 -14.59 -5.88
C LEU A 88 19.07 -16.06 -5.66
N GLY A 89 18.63 -16.96 -6.55
CA GLY A 89 18.88 -18.39 -6.42
C GLY A 89 18.30 -19.07 -5.17
N PRO A 90 18.47 -20.39 -5.04
CA PRO A 90 18.03 -21.16 -3.87
C PRO A 90 18.79 -20.81 -2.60
N GLU A 91 20.05 -20.42 -2.68
CA GLU A 91 20.92 -20.06 -1.57
C GLU A 91 20.39 -18.89 -0.75
N CYS A 92 19.57 -18.04 -1.34
CA CYS A 92 18.96 -16.91 -0.66
C CYS A 92 17.60 -17.24 -0.03
N PHE A 93 17.14 -18.50 -0.12
CA PHE A 93 15.82 -18.90 0.38
C PHE A 93 15.69 -18.71 1.90
N ALA A 94 16.67 -19.15 2.68
CA ALA A 94 16.68 -19.02 4.13
C ALA A 94 16.51 -17.55 4.55
N ARG A 95 17.29 -16.65 3.96
CA ARG A 95 17.21 -15.21 4.22
C ARG A 95 15.85 -14.63 3.86
N ARG A 96 15.26 -15.01 2.71
CA ARG A 96 13.92 -14.55 2.32
C ARG A 96 12.86 -15.02 3.30
N SER A 97 12.96 -16.26 3.75
CA SER A 97 12.03 -16.85 4.71
C SER A 97 12.14 -16.18 6.08
N GLU A 98 13.36 -15.95 6.57
CA GLU A 98 13.61 -15.22 7.81
C GLU A 98 12.98 -13.83 7.79
N CYS A 99 13.16 -13.15 6.73
CA CYS A 99 12.64 -11.81 6.57
C CYS A 99 11.11 -11.77 6.51
N GLY A 100 10.48 -12.66 5.75
CA GLY A 100 9.04 -12.80 5.76
C GLY A 100 8.50 -13.09 7.16
N PHE A 101 9.20 -13.95 7.90
CA PHE A 101 8.89 -14.26 9.30
C PHE A 101 9.02 -13.03 10.21
N LEU A 102 10.11 -12.26 10.08
CA LEU A 102 10.33 -11.07 10.90
C LEU A 102 9.22 -10.03 10.70
N VAL A 103 8.85 -9.74 9.46
CA VAL A 103 7.77 -8.79 9.15
C VAL A 103 6.42 -9.31 9.65
N ALA A 104 6.09 -10.58 9.41
CA ALA A 104 4.84 -11.17 9.87
C ALA A 104 4.74 -11.15 11.41
N ARG A 105 5.81 -11.59 12.10
CA ARG A 105 5.90 -11.55 13.56
C ARG A 105 5.75 -10.12 14.08
N GLN A 106 6.47 -9.15 13.52
CA GLN A 106 6.38 -7.76 13.96
C GLN A 106 4.99 -7.19 13.73
N THR A 107 4.35 -7.52 12.61
CA THR A 107 2.97 -7.11 12.34
C THR A 107 2.01 -7.60 13.43
N LEU A 108 2.13 -8.85 13.86
CA LEU A 108 1.33 -9.42 14.95
C LEU A 108 1.62 -8.75 16.30
N VAL A 109 2.89 -8.53 16.61
CA VAL A 109 3.32 -7.83 17.85
C VAL A 109 2.76 -6.41 17.87
N THR A 110 2.94 -5.66 16.81
CA THR A 110 2.41 -4.28 16.67
C THR A 110 0.88 -4.26 16.80
N ALA A 111 0.18 -5.18 16.14
CA ALA A 111 -1.26 -5.30 16.24
C ALA A 111 -1.74 -5.60 17.67
N ALA A 112 -1.04 -6.48 18.38
CA ALA A 112 -1.36 -6.82 19.76
C ALA A 112 -1.13 -5.63 20.71
N GLN A 113 0.03 -4.98 20.62
CA GLN A 113 0.40 -3.84 21.46
C GLN A 113 -0.52 -2.65 21.27
N HIS A 114 -0.96 -2.39 20.03
CA HIS A 114 -1.80 -1.24 19.67
C HIS A 114 -3.28 -1.60 19.46
N ARG A 115 -3.72 -2.81 19.87
CA ARG A 115 -5.05 -3.37 19.60
C ARG A 115 -6.20 -2.39 19.84
N ALA A 116 -6.26 -1.76 21.01
CA ALA A 116 -7.36 -0.86 21.37
C ALA A 116 -7.40 0.38 20.46
N SER A 117 -6.25 0.97 20.16
CA SER A 117 -6.13 2.13 19.28
C SER A 117 -6.51 1.80 17.85
N ILE A 118 -6.01 0.66 17.33
CA ILE A 118 -6.29 0.19 15.96
C ILE A 118 -7.79 -0.07 15.82
N LYS A 119 -8.38 -0.84 16.74
CA LYS A 119 -9.82 -1.13 16.74
C LYS A 119 -10.66 0.14 16.71
N ARG A 120 -10.37 1.08 17.60
CA ARG A 120 -11.05 2.38 17.66
C ARG A 120 -10.95 3.15 16.34
N LYS A 121 -9.76 3.21 15.73
CA LYS A 121 -9.55 3.91 14.46
C LYS A 121 -10.31 3.25 13.30
N ILE A 122 -10.36 1.92 13.25
CA ILE A 122 -11.14 1.17 12.26
C ILE A 122 -12.63 1.48 12.42
N GLU A 123 -13.16 1.40 13.64
CA GLU A 123 -14.57 1.70 13.93
C GLU A 123 -14.92 3.16 13.58
N GLN A 124 -14.06 4.11 13.93
CA GLN A 124 -14.24 5.52 13.58
C GLN A 124 -14.19 5.74 12.07
N ALA A 125 -13.26 5.09 11.35
CA ALA A 125 -13.18 5.16 9.91
C ALA A 125 -14.45 4.63 9.25
N ARG A 126 -14.96 3.48 9.69
CA ARG A 126 -16.23 2.90 9.19
C ARG A 126 -17.41 3.84 9.44
N LYS A 127 -17.55 4.36 10.67
CA LYS A 127 -18.62 5.31 11.00
C LYS A 127 -18.55 6.58 10.15
N ARG A 128 -17.35 7.10 9.91
CA ARG A 128 -17.14 8.27 9.04
C ARG A 128 -17.52 7.95 7.59
N THR A 129 -17.11 6.82 7.06
CA THR A 129 -17.45 6.40 5.69
C THR A 129 -18.95 6.31 5.47
N LEU A 130 -19.70 5.78 6.44
CA LEU A 130 -21.17 5.69 6.37
C LEU A 130 -21.85 7.05 6.43
N LYS A 131 -21.27 8.04 7.09
CA LYS A 131 -21.80 9.40 7.24
C LYS A 131 -21.11 10.41 6.30
N ALA A 132 -20.24 9.92 5.42
CA ALA A 132 -19.43 10.78 4.57
C ALA A 132 -20.31 11.56 3.60
N THR A 133 -20.07 12.85 3.54
CA THR A 133 -20.65 13.78 2.56
C THR A 133 -19.60 14.20 1.53
N GLU A 134 -18.34 13.90 1.79
CA GLU A 134 -17.25 14.19 0.88
C GLU A 134 -17.46 13.47 -0.46
N PRO A 135 -17.02 14.08 -1.55
CA PRO A 135 -17.18 13.50 -2.88
C PRO A 135 -16.44 12.17 -3.02
N ILE A 136 -16.84 11.40 -4.03
CA ILE A 136 -16.15 10.18 -4.45
C ILE A 136 -15.14 10.56 -5.53
N TYR A 137 -13.89 10.20 -5.31
CA TYR A 137 -12.82 10.34 -6.30
C TYR A 137 -12.83 9.14 -7.25
N VAL A 138 -13.20 9.39 -8.51
CA VAL A 138 -13.30 8.34 -9.53
C VAL A 138 -11.98 8.13 -10.23
N THR A 139 -11.33 9.23 -10.64
CA THR A 139 -9.98 9.19 -11.19
C THR A 139 -9.10 10.27 -10.56
N PHE A 140 -7.82 9.97 -10.50
CA PHE A 140 -6.80 10.89 -10.02
C PHE A 140 -5.44 10.52 -10.61
N THR A 141 -4.57 11.51 -10.79
CA THR A 141 -3.19 11.34 -11.23
C THR A 141 -2.25 11.30 -10.04
N SER A 142 -1.12 10.64 -10.22
CA SER A 142 0.01 10.79 -9.28
C SER A 142 0.80 12.02 -9.67
N ASP A 143 1.17 12.80 -8.69
CA ASP A 143 2.08 13.92 -8.90
C ASP A 143 3.50 13.38 -9.13
N THR A 144 4.27 14.08 -9.95
CA THR A 144 5.65 13.73 -10.21
C THR A 144 6.55 14.42 -9.19
N VAL A 145 7.25 13.63 -8.43
CA VAL A 145 8.26 14.09 -7.47
C VAL A 145 9.61 13.47 -7.80
N ARG A 146 10.70 14.04 -7.31
CA ARG A 146 12.02 13.44 -7.49
C ARG A 146 12.40 12.64 -6.25
N HIS A 147 12.79 11.40 -6.46
CA HIS A 147 13.26 10.51 -5.40
C HIS A 147 14.70 10.06 -5.67
N VAL A 148 15.52 10.09 -4.64
CA VAL A 148 16.84 9.44 -4.65
C VAL A 148 16.61 7.95 -4.43
N VAL A 149 16.97 7.14 -5.42
CA VAL A 149 16.82 5.69 -5.40
C VAL A 149 18.19 5.04 -5.51
N SER A 150 18.36 3.96 -4.75
CA SER A 150 19.59 3.16 -4.79
C SER A 150 19.41 2.01 -5.77
N PHE A 151 20.32 1.90 -6.71
CA PHE A 151 20.39 0.81 -7.68
C PHE A 151 21.67 0.02 -7.47
N ILE A 152 21.66 -1.20 -7.97
CA ILE A 152 22.86 -2.02 -8.08
C ILE A 152 23.21 -2.14 -9.55
N ASP A 153 24.40 -1.71 -9.90
CA ASP A 153 24.96 -2.05 -11.18
C ASP A 153 25.22 -3.57 -11.19
N TYR A 154 24.50 -4.29 -12.01
CA TYR A 154 24.59 -5.74 -12.06
C TYR A 154 25.93 -6.24 -12.60
N LYS A 155 26.61 -5.45 -13.44
CA LYS A 155 27.92 -5.80 -14.01
C LYS A 155 29.06 -5.52 -13.05
N ALA A 156 29.03 -4.34 -12.41
CA ALA A 156 30.05 -3.93 -11.46
C ALA A 156 29.79 -4.48 -10.05
N ASN A 157 28.59 -4.94 -9.75
CA ASN A 157 28.08 -5.28 -8.41
C ASN A 157 28.27 -4.13 -7.40
N GLU A 158 28.15 -2.90 -7.89
CA GLU A 158 28.31 -1.68 -7.10
C GLU A 158 26.95 -1.01 -6.84
N LEU A 159 26.82 -0.44 -5.65
CA LEU A 159 25.64 0.33 -5.27
C LEU A 159 25.84 1.79 -5.71
N PHE A 160 24.92 2.31 -6.50
CA PHE A 160 24.88 3.72 -6.85
C PHE A 160 23.52 4.35 -6.52
N LYS A 161 23.53 5.65 -6.28
CA LYS A 161 22.30 6.43 -6.02
C LYS A 161 22.09 7.38 -7.18
N THR A 162 20.85 7.50 -7.60
CA THR A 162 20.46 8.49 -8.61
C THR A 162 19.10 9.06 -8.27
N GLU A 163 18.87 10.27 -8.69
CA GLU A 163 17.60 10.95 -8.51
C GLU A 163 16.76 10.78 -9.78
N LEU A 164 15.57 10.17 -9.63
CA LEU A 164 14.66 9.91 -10.74
C LEU A 164 13.30 10.54 -10.53
N PRO A 165 12.64 10.97 -11.62
CA PRO A 165 11.25 11.37 -11.57
C PRO A 165 10.40 10.16 -11.15
N THR A 166 9.50 10.38 -10.21
CA THR A 166 8.67 9.33 -9.60
C THR A 166 7.23 9.81 -9.55
N LEU A 167 6.33 9.03 -10.14
CA LEU A 167 4.89 9.19 -9.96
C LEU A 167 4.52 8.61 -8.59
N ASP A 168 4.31 9.49 -7.62
CA ASP A 168 4.05 9.07 -6.24
C ASP A 168 2.55 8.89 -6.01
N ALA A 169 2.10 7.64 -5.81
CA ALA A 169 0.71 7.35 -5.51
C ALA A 169 0.23 7.88 -4.15
N MET A 170 1.14 8.35 -3.30
CA MET A 170 0.79 9.02 -2.03
C MET A 170 0.54 10.51 -2.21
N GLN A 171 1.00 11.09 -3.32
CA GLN A 171 0.78 12.46 -3.73
C GLN A 171 -0.04 12.45 -5.01
N VAL A 172 -1.33 12.73 -4.88
CA VAL A 172 -2.29 12.59 -5.99
C VAL A 172 -3.19 13.79 -6.10
N THR A 173 -3.46 14.17 -7.34
CA THR A 173 -4.39 15.24 -7.70
C THR A 173 -5.67 14.64 -8.27
N PRO A 174 -6.85 14.93 -7.70
CA PRO A 174 -8.14 14.48 -8.23
C PRO A 174 -8.38 15.01 -9.65
N GLN A 175 -8.89 14.14 -10.55
CA GLN A 175 -9.27 14.52 -11.91
C GLN A 175 -10.78 14.45 -12.11
N LEU A 176 -11.39 13.33 -11.79
CA LEU A 176 -12.83 13.15 -11.87
C LEU A 176 -13.39 12.90 -10.47
N VAL A 177 -14.28 13.77 -10.08
CA VAL A 177 -14.92 13.75 -8.76
C VAL A 177 -16.43 13.68 -8.97
N ARG A 178 -17.11 12.88 -8.16
CA ARG A 178 -18.57 12.77 -8.18
C ARG A 178 -19.15 13.04 -6.81
N THR A 179 -20.31 13.65 -6.76
CA THR A 179 -21.08 13.79 -5.53
C THR A 179 -21.39 12.41 -4.98
N ARG A 180 -21.21 12.24 -3.69
CA ARG A 180 -21.54 11.00 -3.01
C ARG A 180 -23.07 10.85 -2.95
N PRO A 181 -23.66 9.77 -3.47
CA PRO A 181 -25.08 9.52 -3.32
C PRO A 181 -25.40 9.14 -1.87
N LYS A 182 -26.61 9.43 -1.42
CA LYS A 182 -27.08 9.02 -0.10
C LYS A 182 -27.27 7.49 0.01
N ALA A 183 -27.62 6.85 -1.09
CA ALA A 183 -27.81 5.42 -1.19
C ALA A 183 -27.59 4.93 -2.61
N TYR A 184 -27.32 3.65 -2.76
CA TYR A 184 -27.31 2.93 -4.03
C TYR A 184 -28.49 1.97 -4.07
N LEU A 185 -29.26 2.02 -5.13
CA LEU A 185 -30.32 1.05 -5.37
C LEU A 185 -29.78 -0.04 -6.28
N LEU A 186 -29.94 -1.29 -5.85
CA LEU A 186 -29.60 -2.46 -6.66
C LEU A 186 -30.91 -3.14 -7.05
N ASP A 187 -30.99 -3.58 -8.30
CA ASP A 187 -32.09 -4.41 -8.76
C ASP A 187 -32.14 -5.71 -7.95
N ALA A 188 -33.33 -6.13 -7.57
CA ALA A 188 -33.54 -7.36 -6.82
C ALA A 188 -33.04 -8.62 -7.57
N LEU A 189 -32.93 -8.57 -8.89
CA LEU A 189 -32.36 -9.62 -9.73
C LEU A 189 -30.85 -9.71 -9.66
N CYS A 190 -30.17 -8.69 -9.14
CA CYS A 190 -28.71 -8.67 -8.96
C CYS A 190 -28.25 -9.43 -7.70
N THR A 191 -28.76 -10.65 -7.49
CA THR A 191 -28.51 -11.46 -6.28
C THR A 191 -27.03 -11.69 -6.02
N GLU A 192 -26.22 -11.93 -7.05
CA GLU A 192 -24.78 -12.13 -6.93
C GLU A 192 -24.09 -10.87 -6.42
N ALA A 193 -24.43 -9.69 -6.95
CA ALA A 193 -23.88 -8.41 -6.50
C ALA A 193 -24.26 -8.14 -5.03
N VAL A 194 -25.51 -8.40 -4.65
CA VAL A 194 -25.97 -8.27 -3.26
C VAL A 194 -25.21 -9.19 -2.31
N CYS A 195 -25.03 -10.47 -2.69
CA CYS A 195 -24.25 -11.42 -1.89
C CYS A 195 -22.80 -10.99 -1.72
N LYS A 196 -22.15 -10.53 -2.78
CA LYS A 196 -20.76 -10.01 -2.73
C LYS A 196 -20.64 -8.78 -1.83
N LEU A 197 -21.57 -7.82 -1.95
CA LEU A 197 -21.56 -6.62 -1.12
C LEU A 197 -21.79 -6.95 0.36
N ARG A 198 -22.69 -7.88 0.67
CA ARG A 198 -22.88 -8.36 2.05
C ARG A 198 -21.64 -9.03 2.61
N ALA A 199 -20.98 -9.88 1.83
CA ALA A 199 -19.72 -10.52 2.22
C ALA A 199 -18.60 -9.48 2.49
N LEU A 200 -18.66 -8.32 1.85
CA LEU A 200 -17.75 -7.18 2.09
C LEU A 200 -18.18 -6.31 3.29
N GLY A 201 -19.24 -6.67 4.00
CA GLY A 201 -19.74 -5.94 5.17
C GLY A 201 -20.60 -4.72 4.83
N CYS A 202 -21.08 -4.61 3.60
CA CYS A 202 -22.10 -3.62 3.26
C CYS A 202 -23.44 -4.02 3.89
N THR A 203 -24.02 -3.13 4.68
CA THR A 203 -25.35 -3.31 5.30
C THR A 203 -26.39 -2.51 4.54
N HIS A 204 -27.67 -2.92 4.65
CA HIS A 204 -28.82 -2.25 4.05
C HIS A 204 -29.08 -0.88 4.66
#